data_03d1dc74eaea00701e66c34fe134c388
#
_entry.id   03d1dc74eaea00701e66c34fe134c388
#
_cell.length_a   1.000
_cell.length_b   1.000
_cell.length_c   1.000
_cell.angle_alpha   90.00
_cell.angle_beta   90.00
_cell.angle_gamma   90.00
#
_symmetry.space_group_name_H-M   'P 1'
#
loop_
_entity.id
_entity.type
_entity.pdbx_description
1 polymer ?
#
loop_
_entity_poly.entity_id
_entity_poly.type
_entity_poly.pdbx_seq_one_letter_code
_entity_poly.pdbx_strand_id
1 'polypeptide(L)'
;LQIIGPREGVKKVASTHILQTRFGPLFLADTTVNHFLSPDDIADITELVAEQVETFNITPKIGLVTYSNFGSVPNGESAQLMRQATAIVHERHPDWIVDGEMQVHMALDPELRQKYYPFSKLGNHQVNPLIFPSLSSANIAYNLLGTAAGMDVIGPVMLGLKKPVHILQIGSSVRQ
;
A
#
# COMPACT_ATOMS: atom_id res chain seq x y z
N LEU A 1 0.94 2.88 -21.02
CA LEU A 1 0.04 1.74 -20.77
C LEU A 1 -0.52 1.14 -22.08
N GLN A 2 -0.90 1.95 -23.07
CA GLN A 2 -1.47 1.45 -24.34
C GLN A 2 -0.50 0.59 -25.17
N ILE A 3 0.81 0.79 -25.05
CA ILE A 3 1.82 0.08 -25.85
C ILE A 3 2.23 -1.25 -25.16
N ILE A 4 2.51 -1.23 -23.86
CA ILE A 4 3.00 -2.40 -23.11
C ILE A 4 1.83 -3.25 -22.59
N GLY A 5 0.80 -2.60 -22.08
CA GLY A 5 -0.39 -3.22 -21.54
C GLY A 5 -0.19 -3.95 -20.20
N PRO A 6 -1.29 -4.30 -19.53
CA PRO A 6 -1.23 -5.09 -18.31
C PRO A 6 -0.82 -6.54 -18.61
N ARG A 7 -0.24 -7.20 -17.62
CA ARG A 7 0.03 -8.65 -17.62
C ARG A 7 -1.30 -9.41 -17.70
N GLU A 8 -1.28 -10.62 -18.28
CA GLU A 8 -2.48 -11.47 -18.35
C GLU A 8 -3.06 -11.70 -16.96
N GLY A 9 -4.38 -11.63 -16.83
CA GLY A 9 -5.09 -11.75 -15.57
C GLY A 9 -5.12 -10.48 -14.70
N VAL A 10 -4.27 -9.48 -14.98
CA VAL A 10 -4.25 -8.21 -14.23
C VAL A 10 -5.28 -7.25 -14.79
N LYS A 11 -6.28 -6.91 -13.96
CA LYS A 11 -7.33 -5.96 -14.29
C LYS A 11 -6.91 -4.51 -14.06
N LYS A 12 -6.11 -4.27 -13.03
CA LYS A 12 -5.70 -2.94 -12.60
C LYS A 12 -4.18 -2.88 -12.44
N VAL A 13 -3.53 -1.97 -13.14
CA VAL A 13 -2.11 -1.68 -12.90
C VAL A 13 -2.00 -0.66 -11.78
N ALA A 14 -0.90 -0.71 -11.03
CA ALA A 14 -0.67 0.19 -9.90
C ALA A 14 0.78 0.69 -9.89
N SER A 15 1.09 1.51 -8.91
CA SER A 15 2.45 1.98 -8.67
C SER A 15 2.77 2.01 -7.18
N THR A 16 4.04 1.80 -6.84
CA THR A 16 4.54 1.97 -5.49
C THR A 16 5.69 2.96 -5.43
N HIS A 17 5.79 3.67 -4.31
CA HIS A 17 7.05 4.25 -3.87
C HIS A 17 7.58 3.43 -2.68
N ILE A 18 8.89 3.20 -2.66
CA ILE A 18 9.58 2.46 -1.62
C ILE A 18 10.42 3.44 -0.83
N LEU A 19 10.18 3.53 0.48
CA LEU A 19 10.90 4.38 1.39
C LEU A 19 11.80 3.53 2.28
N GLN A 20 13.06 3.94 2.42
CA GLN A 20 13.95 3.29 3.37
C GLN A 20 13.72 3.84 4.77
N THR A 21 13.21 2.99 5.66
CA THR A 21 12.97 3.32 7.06
C THR A 21 13.96 2.61 7.99
N ARG A 22 13.97 3.01 9.27
CA ARG A 22 14.76 2.31 10.30
C ARG A 22 14.31 0.86 10.54
N PHE A 23 13.12 0.50 10.09
CA PHE A 23 12.54 -0.85 10.21
C PHE A 23 12.64 -1.67 8.92
N GLY A 24 13.34 -1.15 7.90
CA GLY A 24 13.42 -1.73 6.57
C GLY A 24 12.59 -0.97 5.54
N PRO A 25 12.43 -1.54 4.33
CA PRO A 25 11.68 -0.89 3.26
C PRO A 25 10.18 -0.83 3.58
N LEU A 26 9.59 0.35 3.36
CA LEU A 26 8.16 0.61 3.46
C LEU A 26 7.62 0.93 2.05
N PHE A 27 6.65 0.15 1.60
CA PHE A 27 6.04 0.29 0.28
C PHE A 27 4.72 1.07 0.41
N LEU A 28 4.54 2.11 -0.37
CA LEU A 28 3.31 2.92 -0.37
C LEU A 28 2.59 2.78 -1.72
N ALA A 29 1.31 2.44 -1.74
CA ALA A 29 0.51 2.23 -2.95
C ALA A 29 -0.95 2.69 -2.81
N ASP A 30 -1.64 3.08 -3.88
CA ASP A 30 -1.16 3.43 -5.21
C ASP A 30 -0.76 4.92 -5.24
N THR A 31 0.42 5.21 -5.68
CA THR A 31 0.98 6.56 -5.54
C THR A 31 0.87 7.43 -6.80
N THR A 32 0.51 6.84 -7.98
CA THR A 32 0.69 7.57 -9.25
C THR A 32 -0.35 7.26 -10.32
N VAL A 33 -1.09 6.14 -10.27
CA VAL A 33 -1.86 5.66 -11.43
C VAL A 33 -3.36 5.85 -11.31
N ASN A 34 -3.97 5.44 -10.19
CA ASN A 34 -5.41 5.30 -10.09
C ASN A 34 -6.05 6.42 -9.27
N HIS A 35 -6.90 7.24 -9.91
CA HIS A 35 -7.61 8.34 -9.25
C HIS A 35 -8.87 7.89 -8.50
N PHE A 36 -9.63 6.97 -9.09
CA PHE A 36 -10.86 6.44 -8.51
C PHE A 36 -10.72 4.93 -8.33
N LEU A 37 -11.00 4.47 -7.14
CA LEU A 37 -10.82 3.08 -6.73
C LEU A 37 -12.11 2.53 -6.12
N SER A 38 -12.54 1.37 -6.60
CA SER A 38 -13.51 0.52 -5.93
C SER A 38 -12.83 -0.36 -4.88
N PRO A 39 -13.59 -1.03 -3.99
CA PRO A 39 -13.02 -2.01 -3.06
C PRO A 39 -12.27 -3.14 -3.75
N ASP A 40 -12.77 -3.63 -4.88
CA ASP A 40 -12.10 -4.65 -5.71
C ASP A 40 -10.80 -4.12 -6.31
N ASP A 41 -10.76 -2.86 -6.78
CA ASP A 41 -9.53 -2.26 -7.29
C ASP A 41 -8.44 -2.19 -6.23
N ILE A 42 -8.81 -1.84 -4.99
CA ILE A 42 -7.86 -1.80 -3.85
C ILE A 42 -7.37 -3.19 -3.50
N ALA A 43 -8.25 -4.20 -3.56
CA ALA A 43 -7.86 -5.59 -3.35
C ALA A 43 -6.87 -6.06 -4.44
N ASP A 44 -7.17 -5.79 -5.72
CA ASP A 44 -6.28 -6.10 -6.85
C ASP A 44 -4.90 -5.40 -6.70
N ILE A 45 -4.89 -4.12 -6.27
CA ILE A 45 -3.65 -3.39 -5.98
C ILE A 45 -2.89 -4.03 -4.81
N THR A 46 -3.60 -4.45 -3.77
CA THR A 46 -3.00 -5.11 -2.60
C THR A 46 -2.29 -6.39 -3.01
N GLU A 47 -2.88 -7.18 -3.91
CA GLU A 47 -2.27 -8.39 -4.46
C GLU A 47 -0.98 -8.09 -5.24
N LEU A 48 -1.01 -7.08 -6.13
CA LEU A 48 0.18 -6.67 -6.89
C LEU A 48 1.31 -6.16 -5.98
N VAL A 49 0.97 -5.47 -4.90
CA VAL A 49 1.96 -4.99 -3.93
C VAL A 49 2.54 -6.15 -3.12
N ALA A 50 1.73 -7.12 -2.74
CA ALA A 50 2.21 -8.33 -2.08
C ALA A 50 3.24 -9.07 -2.96
N GLU A 51 2.90 -9.32 -4.23
CA GLU A 51 3.84 -9.90 -5.20
C GLU A 51 5.15 -9.11 -5.28
N GLN A 52 5.07 -7.78 -5.32
CA GLN A 52 6.27 -6.95 -5.36
C GLN A 52 7.14 -7.13 -4.11
N VAL A 53 6.55 -7.10 -2.92
CA VAL A 53 7.29 -7.27 -1.66
C VAL A 53 8.00 -8.62 -1.61
N GLU A 54 7.36 -9.67 -2.11
CA GLU A 54 7.94 -11.01 -2.21
C GLU A 54 9.17 -11.06 -3.13
N THR A 55 9.23 -10.22 -4.18
CA THR A 55 10.42 -10.14 -5.05
C THR A 55 11.68 -9.66 -4.32
N PHE A 56 11.51 -8.98 -3.18
CA PHE A 56 12.59 -8.58 -2.30
C PHE A 56 12.94 -9.64 -1.23
N ASN A 57 12.36 -10.85 -1.31
CA ASN A 57 12.46 -11.90 -0.30
C ASN A 57 11.94 -11.46 1.09
N ILE A 58 10.92 -10.61 1.10
CA ILE A 58 10.26 -10.10 2.29
C ILE A 58 8.84 -10.67 2.34
N THR A 59 8.41 -11.14 3.51
CA THR A 59 7.01 -11.55 3.72
C THR A 59 6.11 -10.31 3.81
N PRO A 60 5.07 -10.18 2.95
CA PRO A 60 4.14 -9.07 3.03
C PRO A 60 3.35 -9.06 4.35
N LYS A 61 3.30 -7.91 5.01
CA LYS A 61 2.49 -7.65 6.20
C LYS A 61 1.78 -6.32 5.98
N ILE A 62 0.54 -6.40 5.52
CA ILE A 62 -0.11 -5.33 4.76
C ILE A 62 -1.11 -4.56 5.63
N GLY A 63 -0.95 -3.25 5.71
CA GLY A 63 -1.91 -2.35 6.35
C GLY A 63 -2.74 -1.59 5.32
N LEU A 64 -4.07 -1.75 5.35
CA LEU A 64 -4.99 -0.91 4.60
C LEU A 64 -5.34 0.32 5.45
N VAL A 65 -4.86 1.50 5.04
CA VAL A 65 -4.86 2.69 5.90
C VAL A 65 -5.87 3.74 5.49
N THR A 66 -6.42 4.42 6.50
CA THR A 66 -7.31 5.58 6.37
C THR A 66 -7.28 6.38 7.68
N TYR A 67 -8.21 7.32 7.85
CA TYR A 67 -8.37 8.10 9.08
C TYR A 67 -9.20 7.40 10.18
N SER A 68 -9.75 6.22 9.92
CA SER A 68 -10.56 5.40 10.83
C SER A 68 -9.77 4.18 11.31
N ASN A 69 -10.13 3.66 12.49
CA ASN A 69 -9.62 2.39 13.00
C ASN A 69 -10.79 1.43 13.22
N PHE A 70 -10.83 0.32 12.47
CA PHE A 70 -11.74 -0.81 12.69
C PHE A 70 -13.20 -0.41 12.97
N GLY A 71 -13.75 0.48 12.14
CA GLY A 71 -15.14 0.93 12.27
C GLY A 71 -15.36 2.13 13.18
N SER A 72 -14.31 2.79 13.69
CA SER A 72 -14.45 3.98 14.53
C SER A 72 -15.21 5.13 13.84
N VAL A 73 -15.20 5.17 12.50
CA VAL A 73 -16.00 6.09 11.68
C VAL A 73 -16.86 5.27 10.73
N PRO A 74 -18.07 4.82 11.16
CA PRO A 74 -18.85 3.84 10.41
C PRO A 74 -19.36 4.35 9.06
N ASN A 75 -19.66 5.64 8.93
CA ASN A 75 -20.23 6.24 7.72
C ASN A 75 -19.21 7.01 6.86
N GLY A 76 -17.92 6.90 7.15
CA GLY A 76 -16.89 7.56 6.36
C GLY A 76 -16.65 6.83 5.03
N GLU A 77 -16.75 7.54 3.90
CA GLU A 77 -16.62 6.95 2.56
C GLU A 77 -15.32 6.17 2.39
N SER A 78 -14.16 6.78 2.65
CA SER A 78 -12.88 6.09 2.52
C SER A 78 -12.66 5.00 3.59
N ALA A 79 -13.29 5.13 4.77
CA ALA A 79 -13.26 4.09 5.79
C ALA A 79 -14.05 2.86 5.35
N GLN A 80 -15.24 3.04 4.78
CA GLN A 80 -16.04 1.96 4.21
C GLN A 80 -15.33 1.30 3.04
N LEU A 81 -14.74 2.10 2.14
CA LEU A 81 -13.97 1.62 0.99
C LEU A 81 -12.85 0.68 1.44
N MET A 82 -12.01 1.11 2.40
CA MET A 82 -10.89 0.32 2.88
C MET A 82 -11.32 -0.92 3.67
N ARG A 83 -12.40 -0.83 4.44
CA ARG A 83 -12.99 -1.97 5.16
C ARG A 83 -13.50 -3.05 4.21
N GLN A 84 -14.22 -2.64 3.15
CA GLN A 84 -14.71 -3.56 2.13
C GLN A 84 -13.55 -4.20 1.36
N ALA A 85 -12.54 -3.43 1.00
CA ALA A 85 -11.34 -3.96 0.36
C ALA A 85 -10.60 -4.97 1.25
N THR A 86 -10.47 -4.68 2.55
CA THR A 86 -9.89 -5.63 3.52
C THR A 86 -10.67 -6.94 3.57
N ALA A 87 -12.00 -6.86 3.59
CA ALA A 87 -12.85 -8.06 3.59
C ALA A 87 -12.65 -8.90 2.32
N ILE A 88 -12.55 -8.27 1.15
CA ILE A 88 -12.28 -8.94 -0.13
C ILE A 88 -10.91 -9.64 -0.10
N VAL A 89 -9.87 -8.96 0.39
CA VAL A 89 -8.54 -9.57 0.50
C VAL A 89 -8.56 -10.74 1.47
N HIS A 90 -9.25 -10.65 2.60
CA HIS A 90 -9.41 -11.76 3.54
C HIS A 90 -10.12 -12.97 2.94
N GLU A 91 -11.10 -12.73 2.07
CA GLU A 91 -11.83 -13.80 1.37
C GLU A 91 -10.95 -14.49 0.32
N ARG A 92 -10.20 -13.70 -0.46
CA ARG A 92 -9.32 -14.23 -1.52
C ARG A 92 -8.07 -14.91 -0.96
N HIS A 93 -7.51 -14.37 0.14
CA HIS A 93 -6.25 -14.78 0.74
C HIS A 93 -6.36 -14.91 2.27
N PRO A 94 -7.06 -15.96 2.78
CA PRO A 94 -7.34 -16.11 4.21
C PRO A 94 -6.08 -16.24 5.08
N ASP A 95 -4.98 -16.72 4.50
CA ASP A 95 -3.71 -16.94 5.21
C ASP A 95 -2.75 -15.73 5.19
N TRP A 96 -3.12 -14.65 4.47
CA TRP A 96 -2.28 -13.48 4.42
C TRP A 96 -2.31 -12.67 5.72
N ILE A 97 -1.15 -12.08 6.05
CA ILE A 97 -1.01 -11.15 7.17
C ILE A 97 -1.40 -9.75 6.67
N VAL A 98 -2.70 -9.50 6.63
CA VAL A 98 -3.29 -8.24 6.14
C VAL A 98 -4.42 -7.82 7.04
N ASP A 99 -4.53 -6.52 7.31
CA ASP A 99 -5.66 -6.00 8.08
C ASP A 99 -5.91 -4.49 7.82
N GLY A 100 -7.10 -4.02 8.20
CA GLY A 100 -7.61 -2.65 8.05
C GLY A 100 -9.13 -2.61 8.28
N GLU A 101 -9.73 -1.46 8.23
CA GLU A 101 -9.08 -0.14 8.03
C GLU A 101 -8.45 0.34 9.33
N MET A 102 -7.32 1.01 9.23
CA MET A 102 -6.65 1.59 10.40
C MET A 102 -5.89 2.87 10.06
N GLN A 103 -5.61 3.67 11.06
CA GLN A 103 -4.76 4.85 10.90
C GLN A 103 -3.29 4.45 10.75
N VAL A 104 -2.50 5.26 10.04
CA VAL A 104 -1.09 4.97 9.73
C VAL A 104 -0.27 4.68 10.99
N HIS A 105 -0.48 5.45 12.08
CA HIS A 105 0.26 5.21 13.32
C HIS A 105 -0.08 3.86 13.97
N MET A 106 -1.35 3.37 13.83
CA MET A 106 -1.73 2.03 14.27
C MET A 106 -1.07 0.94 13.40
N ALA A 107 -0.97 1.18 12.09
CA ALA A 107 -0.30 0.26 11.19
C ALA A 107 1.19 0.13 11.50
N LEU A 108 1.87 1.25 11.81
CA LEU A 108 3.33 1.30 11.96
C LEU A 108 3.83 1.07 13.39
N ASP A 109 2.94 1.06 14.40
CA ASP A 109 3.28 0.80 15.80
C ASP A 109 2.65 -0.52 16.27
N PRO A 110 3.42 -1.64 16.23
CA PRO A 110 2.91 -2.95 16.64
C PRO A 110 2.49 -3.02 18.13
N GLU A 111 3.19 -2.32 19.02
CA GLU A 111 2.89 -2.34 20.44
C GLU A 111 1.57 -1.61 20.71
N LEU A 112 1.38 -0.43 20.10
CA LEU A 112 0.16 0.33 20.20
C LEU A 112 -1.03 -0.45 19.63
N ARG A 113 -0.84 -1.08 18.46
CA ARG A 113 -1.87 -1.91 17.82
C ARG A 113 -2.25 -3.10 18.70
N GLN A 114 -1.27 -3.82 19.23
CA GLN A 114 -1.52 -4.96 20.11
C GLN A 114 -2.27 -4.55 21.39
N LYS A 115 -1.99 -3.37 21.91
CA LYS A 115 -2.64 -2.85 23.12
C LYS A 115 -4.12 -2.52 22.88
N TYR A 116 -4.45 -1.87 21.77
CA TYR A 116 -5.82 -1.37 21.51
C TYR A 116 -6.65 -2.26 20.59
N TYR A 117 -6.01 -3.03 19.72
CA TYR A 117 -6.66 -3.91 18.72
C TYR A 117 -5.99 -5.29 18.70
N PRO A 118 -6.02 -6.04 19.83
CA PRO A 118 -5.34 -7.34 19.93
C PRO A 118 -5.92 -8.42 18.99
N PHE A 119 -7.10 -8.16 18.41
CA PHE A 119 -7.75 -9.02 17.43
C PHE A 119 -7.18 -8.86 16.01
N SER A 120 -6.38 -7.81 15.76
CA SER A 120 -5.84 -7.56 14.42
C SER A 120 -4.98 -8.72 13.93
N LYS A 121 -5.20 -9.15 12.69
CA LYS A 121 -4.40 -10.17 12.01
C LYS A 121 -2.92 -9.79 11.87
N LEU A 122 -2.60 -8.50 11.95
CA LEU A 122 -1.22 -8.03 11.93
C LEU A 122 -0.44 -8.37 13.21
N GLY A 123 -1.11 -8.64 14.34
CA GLY A 123 -0.47 -8.98 15.59
C GLY A 123 0.67 -8.04 15.97
N ASN A 124 1.83 -8.59 16.32
CA ASN A 124 3.08 -7.84 16.62
C ASN A 124 3.96 -7.58 15.39
N HIS A 125 3.47 -7.87 14.19
CA HIS A 125 4.29 -7.70 12.99
C HIS A 125 4.47 -6.23 12.63
N GLN A 126 5.69 -5.88 12.22
CA GLN A 126 5.95 -4.60 11.55
C GLN A 126 5.33 -4.63 10.16
N VAL A 127 4.46 -3.68 9.86
CA VAL A 127 3.87 -3.50 8.53
C VAL A 127 4.95 -3.02 7.56
N ASN A 128 4.96 -3.60 6.38
CA ASN A 128 5.89 -3.23 5.32
C ASN A 128 5.21 -2.63 4.07
N PRO A 129 4.02 -3.04 3.58
CA PRO A 129 3.25 -2.20 2.68
C PRO A 129 2.08 -1.50 3.36
N LEU A 130 1.87 -0.25 2.95
CA LEU A 130 0.67 0.54 3.25
C LEU A 130 -0.13 0.77 1.97
N ILE A 131 -1.40 0.39 2.00
CA ILE A 131 -2.36 0.62 0.90
C ILE A 131 -3.25 1.80 1.28
N PHE A 132 -3.32 2.79 0.41
CA PHE A 132 -4.06 4.03 0.64
C PHE A 132 -5.39 4.04 -0.09
N PRO A 133 -6.40 4.79 0.41
CA PRO A 133 -7.73 4.86 -0.20
C PRO A 133 -7.78 5.67 -1.50
N SER A 134 -6.74 6.44 -1.79
CA SER A 134 -6.67 7.27 -2.99
C SER A 134 -5.24 7.61 -3.37
N LEU A 135 -5.03 7.90 -4.65
CA LEU A 135 -3.77 8.43 -5.18
C LEU A 135 -3.33 9.68 -4.41
N SER A 136 -4.24 10.59 -4.12
CA SER A 136 -3.92 11.84 -3.43
C SER A 136 -3.31 11.60 -2.06
N SER A 137 -3.90 10.70 -1.26
CA SER A 137 -3.37 10.40 0.08
C SER A 137 -2.00 9.73 0.03
N ALA A 138 -1.80 8.77 -0.86
CA ALA A 138 -0.53 8.09 -1.04
C ALA A 138 0.56 9.03 -1.60
N ASN A 139 0.20 9.86 -2.57
CA ASN A 139 1.12 10.84 -3.18
C ASN A 139 1.60 11.87 -2.15
N ILE A 140 0.69 12.45 -1.38
CA ILE A 140 1.04 13.40 -0.30
C ILE A 140 1.94 12.71 0.74
N ALA A 141 1.62 11.46 1.12
CA ALA A 141 2.38 10.75 2.14
C ALA A 141 3.85 10.53 1.74
N TYR A 142 4.13 9.99 0.54
CA TYR A 142 5.51 9.76 0.14
C TYR A 142 6.29 11.06 -0.08
N ASN A 143 5.65 12.09 -0.64
CA ASN A 143 6.30 13.40 -0.82
C ASN A 143 6.65 14.06 0.52
N LEU A 144 5.71 13.99 1.50
CA LEU A 144 5.94 14.53 2.83
C LEU A 144 7.11 13.81 3.52
N LEU A 145 7.14 12.50 3.49
CA LEU A 145 8.20 11.69 4.10
C LEU A 145 9.55 11.90 3.40
N GLY A 146 9.58 11.94 2.08
CA GLY A 146 10.80 12.21 1.32
C GLY A 146 11.36 13.60 1.58
N THR A 147 10.49 14.62 1.57
CA THR A 147 10.95 16.02 1.69
C THR A 147 11.17 16.44 3.13
N ALA A 148 10.19 16.24 4.01
CA ALA A 148 10.23 16.74 5.38
C ALA A 148 11.04 15.86 6.33
N ALA A 149 11.01 14.53 6.14
CA ALA A 149 11.78 13.58 6.93
C ALA A 149 13.13 13.21 6.30
N GLY A 150 13.42 13.68 5.08
CA GLY A 150 14.67 13.39 4.38
C GLY A 150 14.87 11.91 4.06
N MET A 151 13.79 11.17 3.87
CA MET A 151 13.88 9.75 3.57
C MET A 151 14.28 9.52 2.11
N ASP A 152 15.12 8.51 1.87
CA ASP A 152 15.38 8.04 0.51
C ASP A 152 14.09 7.41 -0.06
N VAL A 153 13.64 7.92 -1.22
CA VAL A 153 12.44 7.49 -1.92
C VAL A 153 12.81 6.89 -3.27
N ILE A 154 12.41 5.66 -3.52
CA ILE A 154 12.61 4.95 -4.79
C ILE A 154 11.24 4.80 -5.46
N GLY A 155 11.15 5.15 -6.73
CA GLY A 155 9.91 5.00 -7.50
C GLY A 155 9.59 6.21 -8.38
N PRO A 156 8.42 6.20 -9.05
CA PRO A 156 7.40 5.15 -8.93
C PRO A 156 7.80 3.85 -9.64
N VAL A 157 7.59 2.72 -8.95
CA VAL A 157 7.74 1.39 -9.53
C VAL A 157 6.37 0.93 -10.04
N MET A 158 6.29 0.61 -11.33
CA MET A 158 5.03 0.18 -11.95
C MET A 158 4.76 -1.30 -11.73
N LEU A 159 3.52 -1.63 -11.35
CA LEU A 159 3.06 -2.99 -11.04
C LEU A 159 2.02 -3.47 -12.04
N GLY A 160 2.00 -4.77 -12.29
CA GLY A 160 0.99 -5.43 -13.11
C GLY A 160 1.16 -5.26 -14.62
N LEU A 161 2.27 -4.74 -15.09
CA LEU A 161 2.58 -4.62 -16.52
C LEU A 161 3.25 -5.87 -17.10
N LYS A 162 3.09 -6.10 -18.41
CA LYS A 162 3.72 -7.24 -19.13
C LYS A 162 5.24 -7.21 -19.10
N LYS A 163 5.84 -6.02 -19.00
CA LYS A 163 7.28 -5.78 -18.95
C LYS A 163 7.59 -4.72 -17.91
N PRO A 164 8.80 -4.72 -17.34
CA PRO A 164 9.24 -3.64 -16.44
C PRO A 164 9.14 -2.28 -17.13
N VAL A 165 8.60 -1.31 -16.43
CA VAL A 165 8.49 0.09 -16.87
C VAL A 165 8.99 0.98 -15.74
N HIS A 166 9.95 1.84 -16.08
CA HIS A 166 10.50 2.82 -15.17
C HIS A 166 10.06 4.21 -15.59
N ILE A 167 9.57 5.00 -14.64
CA ILE A 167 9.18 6.39 -14.85
C ILE A 167 10.24 7.27 -14.20
N LEU A 168 10.90 8.08 -15.01
CA LEU A 168 11.86 9.07 -14.53
C LEU A 168 11.22 10.46 -14.58
N GLN A 169 11.46 11.26 -13.56
CA GLN A 169 11.01 12.65 -13.48
C GLN A 169 12.13 13.60 -13.92
N ILE A 170 11.76 14.83 -14.28
CA ILE A 170 12.75 15.90 -14.53
C ILE A 170 13.50 16.13 -13.21
N GLY A 171 14.83 15.92 -13.25
CA GLY A 171 15.67 16.03 -12.06
C GLY A 171 15.98 14.71 -11.36
N SER A 172 15.51 13.56 -11.88
CA SER A 172 15.93 12.25 -11.38
C SER A 172 17.47 12.12 -11.42
N SER A 173 18.03 11.64 -10.32
CA SER A 173 19.47 11.40 -10.19
C SER A 173 19.84 10.02 -10.72
N VAL A 174 21.13 9.78 -10.97
CA VAL A 174 21.66 8.46 -11.34
C VAL A 174 21.40 7.40 -10.27
N ARG A 175 21.15 7.83 -9.02
CA ARG A 175 20.89 6.95 -7.88
C ARG A 175 19.43 6.48 -7.81
N GLN A 176 18.51 7.23 -8.42
CA GLN A 176 17.09 6.87 -8.55
C GLN A 176 16.81 6.00 -9.78
#